data_0d23fbac3057907a14aaec3036ad7ab1
#
_entry.id   0d23fbac3057907a14aaec3036ad7ab1
#
_cell.length_a   1.000
_cell.length_b   1.000
_cell.length_c   1.000
_cell.angle_alpha   90.00
_cell.angle_beta   90.00
_cell.angle_gamma   90.00
#
_symmetry.space_group_name_H-M   'P 1'
#
loop_
_entity.id
_entity.type
_entity.pdbx_description
1 polymer ?
#
loop_
_entity_poly.entity_id
_entity_poly.type
_entity_poly.pdbx_seq_one_letter_code
_entity_poly.pdbx_strand_id
1 'polypeptide(L)'
;MVPMWMFPVALACGNSFILKPSPIDPSPSLFMADLLKEAGLPDGVFNVVHGDKQAVDAILTHPDIKAISFVGSTPIAKYIYETCARNGKRVQALGGAKNFVLVMPDADMARAASVSVTRSMPNCAPAASR
;
A
#
# COMPACT_ATOMS: atom_id res chain seq x y z
N MET A 1 -5.68 -2.91 -5.31
CA MET A 1 -5.93 -3.70 -4.06
C MET A 1 -5.20 -3.13 -2.86
N VAL A 2 -3.88 -2.98 -2.86
CA VAL A 2 -3.10 -2.52 -1.68
C VAL A 2 -3.62 -1.21 -1.04
N PRO A 3 -3.92 -0.12 -1.79
CA PRO A 3 -4.46 1.09 -1.18
C PRO A 3 -5.76 0.88 -0.39
N MET A 4 -6.58 -0.08 -0.82
CA MET A 4 -7.85 -0.40 -0.15
C MET A 4 -7.69 -1.09 1.22
N TRP A 5 -6.49 -1.47 1.59
CA TRP A 5 -6.21 -1.95 2.95
C TRP A 5 -6.03 -0.81 3.95
N MET A 6 -5.85 0.41 3.46
CA MET A 6 -5.41 1.56 4.26
C MET A 6 -6.45 2.66 4.33
N PHE A 7 -6.81 3.27 3.20
CA PHE A 7 -7.65 4.47 3.19
C PHE A 7 -9.08 4.25 3.72
N PRO A 8 -9.76 3.11 3.48
CA PRO A 8 -11.12 2.96 3.97
C PRO A 8 -11.22 3.04 5.49
N VAL A 9 -10.27 2.43 6.20
CA VAL A 9 -10.23 2.50 7.66
C VAL A 9 -9.91 3.92 8.13
N ALA A 10 -8.98 4.61 7.46
CA ALA A 10 -8.64 5.98 7.80
C ALA A 10 -9.86 6.91 7.63
N LEU A 11 -10.58 6.80 6.51
CA LEU A 11 -11.77 7.59 6.24
C LEU A 11 -12.91 7.29 7.22
N ALA A 12 -13.15 6.01 7.51
CA ALA A 12 -14.17 5.59 8.47
C ALA A 12 -13.90 6.12 9.89
N CYS A 13 -12.63 6.34 10.24
CA CYS A 13 -12.22 6.96 11.50
C CYS A 13 -12.19 8.50 11.45
N GLY A 14 -12.72 9.14 10.39
CA GLY A 14 -12.81 10.59 10.27
C GLY A 14 -11.50 11.29 9.91
N ASN A 15 -10.52 10.57 9.37
CA ASN A 15 -9.27 11.16 8.93
C ASN A 15 -9.32 11.53 7.44
N SER A 16 -8.55 12.55 7.06
CA SER A 16 -8.18 12.75 5.66
C SER A 16 -7.07 11.78 5.25
N PHE A 17 -6.98 11.48 3.96
CA PHE A 17 -6.00 10.57 3.41
C PHE A 17 -5.33 11.12 2.17
N ILE A 18 -4.02 10.97 2.09
CA ILE A 18 -3.22 11.29 0.90
C ILE A 18 -2.66 9.97 0.35
N LEU A 19 -3.08 9.62 -0.85
CA LEU A 19 -2.58 8.45 -1.57
C LEU A 19 -1.49 8.87 -2.56
N LYS A 20 -0.30 8.34 -2.39
CA LYS A 20 0.75 8.41 -3.40
C LYS A 20 0.85 7.04 -4.09
N PRO A 21 0.29 6.89 -5.30
CA PRO A 21 0.36 5.63 -6.02
C PRO A 21 1.76 5.35 -6.54
N SER A 22 1.98 4.11 -7.02
CA SER A 22 3.16 3.78 -7.79
C SER A 22 3.20 4.60 -9.08
N PRO A 23 4.36 5.12 -9.51
CA PRO A 23 4.48 5.79 -10.81
C PRO A 23 4.26 4.84 -12.00
N ILE A 24 4.38 3.52 -11.79
CA ILE A 24 4.21 2.51 -12.83
C ILE A 24 2.73 2.30 -13.18
N ASP A 25 1.86 2.38 -12.17
CA ASP A 25 0.42 2.12 -12.34
C ASP A 25 -0.41 3.09 -11.47
N PRO A 26 -0.56 4.35 -11.89
CA PRO A 26 -1.31 5.35 -11.16
C PRO A 26 -2.82 5.33 -11.42
N SER A 27 -3.26 4.80 -12.58
CA SER A 27 -4.63 4.91 -13.08
C SER A 27 -5.69 4.34 -12.12
N PRO A 28 -5.52 3.16 -11.49
CA PRO A 28 -6.52 2.64 -10.56
C PRO A 28 -6.75 3.55 -9.34
N SER A 29 -5.72 4.28 -8.92
CA SER A 29 -5.83 5.21 -7.80
C SER A 29 -6.63 6.46 -8.15
N LEU A 30 -6.49 6.97 -9.37
CA LEU A 30 -7.29 8.09 -9.89
C LEU A 30 -8.75 7.67 -10.06
N PHE A 31 -8.99 6.53 -10.68
CA PHE A 31 -10.34 5.99 -10.82
C PHE A 31 -11.04 5.80 -9.47
N MET A 32 -10.31 5.34 -8.45
CA MET A 32 -10.84 5.23 -7.10
C MET A 32 -11.21 6.60 -6.50
N ALA A 33 -10.41 7.63 -6.75
CA ALA A 33 -10.71 8.99 -6.30
C ALA A 33 -12.01 9.52 -6.94
N ASP A 34 -12.20 9.27 -8.25
CA ASP A 34 -13.42 9.65 -8.96
C ASP A 34 -14.65 8.94 -8.38
N LEU A 35 -14.56 7.63 -8.13
CA LEU A 35 -15.65 6.86 -7.51
C LEU A 35 -16.00 7.35 -6.10
N LEU A 36 -15.01 7.70 -5.30
CA LEU A 36 -15.23 8.26 -3.96
C LEU A 36 -15.93 9.62 -4.04
N LYS A 37 -15.57 10.45 -5.02
CA LYS A 37 -16.23 11.73 -5.27
C LYS A 37 -17.67 11.53 -5.73
N GLU A 38 -17.95 10.61 -6.64
CA GLU A 38 -19.32 10.26 -7.07
C GLU A 38 -20.16 9.73 -5.89
N ALA A 39 -19.53 9.00 -4.97
CA ALA A 39 -20.18 8.51 -3.75
C ALA A 39 -20.48 9.61 -2.71
N GLY A 40 -20.10 10.88 -2.98
CA GLY A 40 -20.37 12.02 -2.11
C GLY A 40 -19.31 12.26 -1.04
N LEU A 41 -18.09 11.71 -1.19
CA LEU A 41 -17.01 12.04 -0.28
C LEU A 41 -16.65 13.54 -0.42
N PRO A 42 -16.60 14.32 0.67
CA PRO A 42 -16.25 15.73 0.61
C PRO A 42 -14.86 15.98 0.01
N ASP A 43 -14.72 17.07 -0.72
CA ASP A 43 -13.44 17.48 -1.29
C ASP A 43 -12.39 17.67 -0.19
N GLY A 44 -11.15 17.25 -0.48
CA GLY A 44 -10.02 17.33 0.45
C GLY A 44 -9.90 16.16 1.45
N VAL A 45 -10.91 15.29 1.56
CA VAL A 45 -10.86 14.12 2.45
C VAL A 45 -9.99 13.00 1.87
N PHE A 46 -10.08 12.76 0.56
CA PHE A 46 -9.19 11.83 -0.15
C PHE A 46 -8.47 12.55 -1.28
N ASN A 47 -7.15 12.49 -1.28
CA ASN A 47 -6.31 13.21 -2.23
C ASN A 47 -5.29 12.25 -2.86
N VAL A 48 -5.01 12.41 -4.15
CA VAL A 48 -4.00 11.64 -4.87
C VAL A 48 -2.86 12.56 -5.26
N VAL A 49 -1.63 12.22 -4.88
CA VAL A 49 -0.41 12.97 -5.18
C VAL A 49 0.55 12.08 -5.94
N HIS A 50 0.95 12.52 -7.12
CA HIS A 50 1.95 11.83 -7.92
C HIS A 50 3.36 12.32 -7.58
N GLY A 51 4.33 11.49 -7.88
CA GLY A 51 5.75 11.80 -7.74
C GLY A 51 6.58 10.60 -7.35
N ASP A 52 7.87 10.80 -7.41
CA ASP A 52 8.92 9.85 -7.09
C ASP A 52 9.41 10.00 -5.63
N LYS A 53 10.69 9.74 -5.42
CA LYS A 53 11.34 9.84 -4.11
C LYS A 53 11.17 11.22 -3.46
N GLN A 54 11.18 12.31 -4.23
CA GLN A 54 11.05 13.66 -3.65
C GLN A 54 9.67 13.86 -3.02
N ALA A 55 8.61 13.38 -3.69
CA ALA A 55 7.26 13.41 -3.13
C ALA A 55 7.14 12.54 -1.87
N VAL A 56 7.78 11.37 -1.87
CA VAL A 56 7.83 10.50 -0.68
C VAL A 56 8.51 11.21 0.47
N ASP A 57 9.69 11.78 0.25
CA ASP A 57 10.45 12.48 1.28
C ASP A 57 9.66 13.68 1.85
N ALA A 58 8.99 14.45 0.99
CA ALA A 58 8.11 15.53 1.41
C ALA A 58 6.96 15.03 2.32
N ILE A 59 6.31 13.93 1.97
CA ILE A 59 5.26 13.32 2.78
C ILE A 59 5.82 12.84 4.14
N LEU A 60 6.99 12.20 4.14
CA LEU A 60 7.60 11.67 5.35
C LEU A 60 8.03 12.74 6.35
N THR A 61 8.35 13.93 5.85
CA THR A 61 8.85 15.04 6.69
C THR A 61 7.80 16.11 6.99
N HIS A 62 6.67 16.16 6.25
CA HIS A 62 5.66 17.21 6.39
C HIS A 62 5.02 17.21 7.79
N PRO A 63 5.01 18.33 8.51
CA PRO A 63 4.58 18.38 9.91
C PRO A 63 3.09 18.03 10.12
N ASP A 64 2.23 18.29 9.15
CA ASP A 64 0.79 18.04 9.25
C ASP A 64 0.41 16.58 8.98
N ILE A 65 1.28 15.80 8.34
CA ILE A 65 1.07 14.37 8.14
C ILE A 65 1.50 13.62 9.40
N LYS A 66 0.55 13.04 10.12
CA LYS A 66 0.77 12.43 11.43
C LYS A 66 1.01 10.93 11.39
N ALA A 67 0.56 10.26 10.34
CA ALA A 67 0.68 8.82 10.20
C ALA A 67 0.98 8.42 8.75
N ILE A 68 1.77 7.38 8.58
CA ILE A 68 2.15 6.82 7.28
C ILE A 68 1.81 5.34 7.26
N SER A 69 1.23 4.89 6.14
CA SER A 69 1.05 3.47 5.85
C SER A 69 1.71 3.15 4.51
N PHE A 70 2.48 2.08 4.48
CA PHE A 70 3.27 1.67 3.32
C PHE A 70 3.30 0.15 3.18
N VAL A 71 3.20 -0.31 1.95
CA VAL A 71 3.47 -1.70 1.57
C VAL A 71 4.39 -1.71 0.37
N GLY A 72 5.48 -2.46 0.44
CA GLY A 72 6.43 -2.57 -0.67
C GLY A 72 7.67 -3.37 -0.30
N SER A 73 8.80 -3.09 -0.96
CA SER A 73 10.05 -3.80 -0.70
C SER A 73 10.61 -3.48 0.69
N THR A 74 11.28 -4.45 1.29
CA THR A 74 11.85 -4.32 2.64
C THR A 74 12.83 -3.15 2.79
N PRO A 75 13.74 -2.85 1.85
CA PRO A 75 14.63 -1.69 1.97
C PRO A 75 13.86 -0.36 2.05
N ILE A 76 12.81 -0.22 1.24
CA ILE A 76 11.98 1.00 1.24
C ILE A 76 11.14 1.07 2.52
N ALA A 77 10.56 -0.05 2.97
CA ALA A 77 9.83 -0.10 4.23
C ALA A 77 10.70 0.33 5.42
N LYS A 78 11.96 -0.14 5.46
CA LYS A 78 12.94 0.26 6.47
C LYS A 78 13.24 1.77 6.43
N TYR A 79 13.51 2.30 5.26
CA TYR A 79 13.74 3.74 5.06
C TYR A 79 12.57 4.59 5.55
N ILE A 80 11.35 4.22 5.18
CA ILE A 80 10.13 4.92 5.59
C ILE A 80 9.97 4.84 7.12
N TYR A 81 10.14 3.66 7.70
CA TYR A 81 10.02 3.47 9.15
C TYR A 81 10.99 4.36 9.91
N GLU A 82 12.26 4.32 9.55
CA GLU A 82 13.31 5.11 10.21
C GLU A 82 13.07 6.63 10.08
N THR A 83 12.67 7.07 8.88
CA THR A 83 12.39 8.49 8.62
C THR A 83 11.17 8.96 9.41
N CYS A 84 10.10 8.17 9.44
CA CYS A 84 8.91 8.49 10.24
C CYS A 84 9.22 8.56 11.74
N ALA A 85 9.98 7.60 12.24
CA ALA A 85 10.37 7.57 13.66
C ALA A 85 11.16 8.82 14.05
N ARG A 86 12.11 9.27 13.22
CA ARG A 86 12.87 10.52 13.44
C ARG A 86 11.98 11.75 13.45
N ASN A 87 10.87 11.73 12.71
CA ASN A 87 9.92 12.84 12.65
C ASN A 87 8.71 12.67 13.58
N GLY A 88 8.76 11.72 14.52
CA GLY A 88 7.71 11.51 15.52
C GLY A 88 6.36 11.08 14.95
N LYS A 89 6.32 10.45 13.74
CA LYS A 89 5.10 10.03 13.07
C LYS A 89 4.77 8.58 13.39
N ARG A 90 3.47 8.27 13.45
CA ARG A 90 3.02 6.88 13.45
C ARG A 90 3.31 6.25 12.10
N VAL A 91 3.78 5.00 12.10
CA VAL A 91 4.13 4.33 10.85
C VAL A 91 3.73 2.87 10.87
N GLN A 92 3.12 2.43 9.79
CA GLN A 92 2.92 1.03 9.43
C GLN A 92 3.67 0.79 8.11
N ALA A 93 4.86 0.22 8.19
CA ALA A 93 5.70 -0.06 7.03
C ALA A 93 5.82 -1.58 6.87
N LEU A 94 5.14 -2.13 5.87
CA LEU A 94 5.08 -3.55 5.58
C LEU A 94 6.01 -3.85 4.40
N GLY A 95 7.05 -4.64 4.67
CA GLY A 95 8.02 -5.11 3.69
C GLY A 95 7.72 -6.52 3.20
N GLY A 96 8.77 -7.24 2.80
CA GLY A 96 8.67 -8.63 2.41
C GLY A 96 8.15 -9.52 3.55
N ALA A 97 7.27 -10.45 3.22
CA ALA A 97 6.69 -11.37 4.18
C ALA A 97 7.03 -12.82 3.82
N LYS A 98 7.05 -13.67 4.85
CA LYS A 98 7.09 -15.13 4.72
C LYS A 98 5.81 -15.67 5.33
N ASN A 99 4.85 -16.00 4.48
CA ASN A 99 3.57 -16.52 4.91
C ASN A 99 3.61 -18.06 4.97
N PHE A 100 3.05 -18.60 6.03
CA PHE A 100 2.85 -20.04 6.14
C PHE A 100 1.44 -20.39 5.65
N VAL A 101 1.33 -21.53 4.96
CA VAL A 101 0.05 -22.10 4.53
C VAL A 101 -0.08 -23.46 5.18
N LEU A 102 -1.14 -23.66 5.94
CA LEU A 102 -1.48 -24.96 6.50
C LEU A 102 -2.59 -25.58 5.64
N VAL A 103 -2.27 -26.69 4.99
CA VAL A 103 -3.24 -27.43 4.18
C VAL A 103 -3.78 -28.60 5.01
N MET A 104 -5.07 -28.56 5.30
CA MET A 104 -5.74 -29.61 6.08
C MET A 104 -6.02 -30.84 5.20
N PRO A 105 -6.15 -32.05 5.80
CA PRO A 105 -6.34 -33.29 5.03
C PRO A 105 -7.60 -33.33 4.16
N ASP A 106 -8.62 -32.57 4.51
CA ASP A 106 -9.90 -32.45 3.81
C ASP A 106 -9.95 -31.33 2.75
N ALA A 107 -8.81 -30.65 2.51
CA ALA A 107 -8.73 -29.60 1.53
C ALA A 107 -8.79 -30.12 0.09
N ASP A 108 -9.37 -29.32 -0.82
CA ASP A 108 -9.21 -29.52 -2.27
C ASP A 108 -7.74 -29.27 -2.66
N MET A 109 -7.01 -30.34 -2.91
CA MET A 109 -5.56 -30.30 -3.19
C MET A 109 -5.22 -29.53 -4.46
N ALA A 110 -6.06 -29.59 -5.51
CA ALA A 110 -5.83 -28.87 -6.75
C ALA A 110 -5.95 -27.35 -6.53
N ARG A 111 -6.95 -26.95 -5.79
CA ARG A 111 -7.17 -25.55 -5.42
C ARG A 111 -6.12 -25.05 -4.43
N ALA A 112 -5.76 -25.84 -3.43
CA ALA A 112 -4.73 -25.50 -2.46
C ALA A 112 -3.36 -25.29 -3.12
N ALA A 113 -2.97 -26.16 -4.07
CA ALA A 113 -1.75 -26.01 -4.85
C ALA A 113 -1.75 -24.74 -5.69
N SER A 114 -2.84 -24.46 -6.42
CA SER A 114 -2.99 -23.26 -7.23
C SER A 114 -2.86 -21.98 -6.41
N VAL A 115 -3.55 -21.90 -5.27
CA VAL A 115 -3.52 -20.74 -4.37
C VAL A 115 -2.13 -20.56 -3.74
N SER A 116 -1.46 -21.65 -3.35
CA SER A 116 -0.13 -21.61 -2.76
C SER A 116 0.91 -21.09 -3.74
N VAL A 117 0.89 -21.55 -4.99
CA VAL A 117 1.78 -21.08 -6.05
C VAL A 117 1.54 -19.58 -6.34
N THR A 118 0.29 -19.16 -6.48
CA THR A 118 -0.06 -17.77 -6.77
C THR A 118 0.34 -16.82 -5.64
N ARG A 119 0.27 -17.27 -4.38
CA ARG A 119 0.61 -16.45 -3.22
C ARG A 119 2.11 -16.47 -2.86
N SER A 120 2.82 -17.53 -3.20
CA SER A 120 4.27 -17.62 -2.95
C SER A 120 5.11 -16.86 -3.99
N MET A 121 4.52 -16.44 -5.11
CA MET A 121 5.19 -15.74 -6.20
C MET A 121 4.82 -14.25 -6.39
N PRO A 122 4.54 -13.45 -5.36
CA PRO A 122 4.23 -12.03 -5.58
C PRO A 122 5.44 -11.22 -6.09
N ASN A 123 6.63 -11.80 -6.13
CA ASN A 123 7.87 -11.10 -6.53
C ASN A 123 8.65 -11.83 -7.64
N CYS A 124 8.12 -12.87 -8.24
CA CYS A 124 8.66 -13.43 -9.48
C CYS A 124 8.14 -12.64 -10.68
N ALA A 125 8.49 -11.37 -10.80
CA ALA A 125 8.50 -10.75 -12.10
C ALA A 125 9.51 -11.54 -12.96
N PRO A 126 9.14 -12.03 -14.15
CA PRO A 126 10.13 -12.63 -15.05
C PRO A 126 11.22 -11.58 -15.27
N ALA A 127 12.47 -11.97 -15.02
CA ALA A 127 13.59 -11.15 -15.41
C ALA A 127 13.41 -10.89 -16.92
N ALA A 128 13.15 -9.63 -17.26
CA ALA A 128 13.10 -9.24 -18.66
C ALA A 128 14.45 -9.65 -19.27
N SER A 129 14.41 -10.63 -20.13
CA SER A 129 15.56 -10.98 -20.97
C SER A 129 15.99 -9.73 -21.74
N ARG A 130 17.15 -9.22 -21.41
CA ARG A 130 17.86 -8.23 -22.23
C ARG A 130 18.44 -8.91 -23.45
#